data_ff778ba9dea2a25ff68ceb1f1e431a1a
#
_entry.id   ff778ba9dea2a25ff68ceb1f1e431a1a
#
_cell.length_a   1.000
_cell.length_b   1.000
_cell.length_c   1.000
_cell.angle_alpha   90.00
_cell.angle_beta   90.00
_cell.angle_gamma   90.00
#
_symmetry.space_group_name_H-M   'P 1'
#
loop_
_entity.id
_entity.type
_entity.pdbx_description
1 polymer ?
#
loop_
_entity_poly.entity_id
_entity_poly.type
_entity_poly.pdbx_seq_one_letter_code
_entity_poly.pdbx_strand_id
1 'polypeptide(L)'
;MPVSPKQARTLKHQLWVAFLVVPPIVFMSLFVVYPILSAFAYAFYDWQGLARGEFVGLKNFKEVLFGATMAPVVWNAFLHNVYALIALMIIQNGGGFFLAWLLYKEPFGFRFHRVAVFVPVVLSTIIVGFLWKLFLNPNFGIINQALYSVGLDALAKPWLGDSSTALGALILANAWHFVGFPALVYLAGMQRIPLEIIEAARLDGTNEWQLLRNIVWPLVAPSTTILFTLLFIGAFNWFEIPYVMVGLDGSPFGSTDVLGLVFYRTAFGNQSASIQNFGMGSALATLLFLFIVVFASMLTLWLRRREIQF
;
A
#
# COMPACT_ATOMS: atom_id res chain seq x y z
N MET A 1 56.40 -16.76 2.29
CA MET A 1 55.87 -18.07 2.74
C MET A 1 54.74 -18.46 1.77
N PRO A 2 54.75 -19.63 1.16
CA PRO A 2 53.70 -20.05 0.25
C PRO A 2 52.39 -20.32 1.02
N VAL A 3 51.32 -19.74 0.54
CA VAL A 3 49.94 -19.94 1.12
C VAL A 3 49.54 -21.39 0.99
N SER A 4 49.09 -22.01 2.08
CA SER A 4 48.69 -23.43 2.03
C SER A 4 47.51 -23.64 1.07
N PRO A 5 47.35 -24.82 0.43
CA PRO A 5 46.26 -25.10 -0.50
C PRO A 5 44.84 -24.87 0.10
N LYS A 6 44.68 -25.08 1.40
CA LYS A 6 43.44 -24.79 2.15
C LYS A 6 43.19 -23.27 2.23
N GLN A 7 44.22 -22.49 2.54
CA GLN A 7 44.12 -21.04 2.65
C GLN A 7 43.85 -20.39 1.29
N ALA A 8 44.46 -20.88 0.22
CA ALA A 8 44.22 -20.42 -1.16
C ALA A 8 42.77 -20.68 -1.59
N ARG A 9 42.18 -21.85 -1.23
CA ARG A 9 40.78 -22.20 -1.50
C ARG A 9 39.80 -21.32 -0.73
N THR A 10 40.10 -21.04 0.54
CA THR A 10 39.30 -20.15 1.38
C THR A 10 39.34 -18.71 0.86
N LEU A 11 40.53 -18.22 0.49
CA LEU A 11 40.67 -16.87 -0.09
C LEU A 11 39.92 -16.72 -1.42
N LYS A 12 40.02 -17.71 -2.29
CA LYS A 12 39.28 -17.71 -3.55
C LYS A 12 37.76 -17.71 -3.31
N HIS A 13 37.28 -18.49 -2.36
CA HIS A 13 35.87 -18.49 -1.97
C HIS A 13 35.42 -17.12 -1.42
N GLN A 14 36.20 -16.51 -0.54
CA GLN A 14 35.91 -15.17 -0.01
C GLN A 14 35.90 -14.10 -1.09
N LEU A 15 36.82 -14.15 -2.06
CA LEU A 15 36.84 -13.24 -3.20
C LEU A 15 35.58 -13.40 -4.07
N TRP A 16 35.14 -14.63 -4.34
CA TRP A 16 33.89 -14.85 -5.07
C TRP A 16 32.66 -14.33 -4.33
N VAL A 17 32.58 -14.59 -3.02
CA VAL A 17 31.51 -14.04 -2.17
C VAL A 17 31.54 -12.52 -2.17
N ALA A 18 32.72 -11.91 -2.01
CA ALA A 18 32.87 -10.46 -2.06
C ALA A 18 32.45 -9.89 -3.42
N PHE A 19 32.86 -10.51 -4.53
CA PHE A 19 32.49 -10.11 -5.89
C PHE A 19 30.97 -10.14 -6.14
N LEU A 20 30.26 -11.09 -5.55
CA LEU A 20 28.81 -11.21 -5.66
C LEU A 20 28.04 -10.28 -4.72
N VAL A 21 28.56 -10.02 -3.53
CA VAL A 21 27.86 -9.28 -2.47
C VAL A 21 28.19 -7.79 -2.46
N VAL A 22 29.43 -7.41 -2.74
CA VAL A 22 29.87 -6.00 -2.67
C VAL A 22 29.14 -5.10 -3.68
N PRO A 23 29.01 -5.46 -4.98
CA PRO A 23 28.31 -4.58 -5.93
C PRO A 23 26.87 -4.25 -5.53
N PRO A 24 25.99 -5.22 -5.19
CA PRO A 24 24.65 -4.92 -4.71
C PRO A 24 24.64 -4.01 -3.46
N ILE A 25 25.54 -4.25 -2.49
CA ILE A 25 25.63 -3.39 -1.30
C ILE A 25 26.03 -1.97 -1.68
N VAL A 26 27.01 -1.79 -2.57
CA VAL A 26 27.43 -0.48 -3.04
C VAL A 26 26.27 0.24 -3.75
N PHE A 27 25.57 -0.44 -4.67
CA PHE A 27 24.40 0.13 -5.32
C PHE A 27 23.30 0.51 -4.33
N MET A 28 22.96 -0.37 -3.41
CA MET A 28 21.97 -0.11 -2.35
C MET A 28 22.40 1.10 -1.49
N SER A 29 23.68 1.17 -1.11
CA SER A 29 24.20 2.27 -0.29
C SER A 29 24.13 3.61 -1.01
N LEU A 30 24.50 3.65 -2.29
CA LEU A 30 24.52 4.90 -3.08
C LEU A 30 23.13 5.36 -3.52
N PHE A 31 22.25 4.44 -3.94
CA PHE A 31 20.98 4.79 -4.57
C PHE A 31 19.78 4.67 -3.64
N VAL A 32 19.91 4.02 -2.48
CA VAL A 32 18.83 3.88 -1.51
C VAL A 32 19.21 4.53 -0.17
N VAL A 33 20.30 4.07 0.46
CA VAL A 33 20.64 4.52 1.83
C VAL A 33 21.06 5.98 1.83
N TYR A 34 21.95 6.39 0.93
CA TYR A 34 22.42 7.77 0.85
C TYR A 34 21.28 8.78 0.59
N PRO A 35 20.36 8.61 -0.38
CA PRO A 35 19.22 9.51 -0.56
C PRO A 35 18.29 9.57 0.66
N ILE A 36 18.04 8.45 1.34
CA ILE A 36 17.23 8.43 2.56
C ILE A 36 17.89 9.27 3.66
N LEU A 37 19.18 9.05 3.92
CA LEU A 37 19.93 9.83 4.92
C LEU A 37 20.00 11.31 4.55
N SER A 38 20.15 11.62 3.27
CA SER A 38 20.11 13.00 2.76
C SER A 38 18.75 13.65 2.99
N ALA A 39 17.64 12.93 2.72
CA ALA A 39 16.29 13.43 2.97
C ALA A 39 16.07 13.74 4.45
N PHE A 40 16.54 12.88 5.37
CA PHE A 40 16.53 13.17 6.80
C PHE A 40 17.29 14.46 7.13
N ALA A 41 18.49 14.63 6.58
CA ALA A 41 19.28 15.83 6.82
C ALA A 41 18.58 17.09 6.28
N TYR A 42 17.97 17.02 5.11
CA TYR A 42 17.28 18.15 4.47
C TYR A 42 16.12 18.69 5.30
N ALA A 43 15.45 17.85 6.09
CA ALA A 43 14.36 18.24 6.98
C ALA A 43 14.76 19.32 8.03
N PHE A 44 16.05 19.46 8.33
CA PHE A 44 16.58 20.41 9.32
C PHE A 44 17.03 21.75 8.74
N TYR A 45 16.91 21.91 7.42
CA TYR A 45 17.32 23.14 6.73
C TYR A 45 16.12 23.85 6.11
N ASP A 46 16.23 25.18 6.04
CA ASP A 46 15.32 25.97 5.21
C ASP A 46 15.68 25.78 3.73
N TRP A 47 14.66 25.81 2.86
CA TRP A 47 14.84 25.64 1.42
C TRP A 47 14.01 26.64 0.68
N GLN A 48 14.64 27.33 -0.27
CA GLN A 48 13.97 28.21 -1.24
C GLN A 48 14.08 27.60 -2.64
N GLY A 49 13.00 26.94 -3.08
CA GLY A 49 13.07 26.08 -4.26
C GLY A 49 14.06 24.93 -4.05
N LEU A 50 15.10 24.85 -4.88
CA LEU A 50 16.17 23.84 -4.82
C LEU A 50 17.41 24.31 -4.06
N ALA A 51 17.45 25.55 -3.59
CA ALA A 51 18.61 26.10 -2.87
C ALA A 51 18.48 25.81 -1.37
N ARG A 52 19.50 25.13 -0.82
CA ARG A 52 19.58 24.90 0.63
C ARG A 52 19.98 26.19 1.33
N GLY A 53 19.14 26.65 2.25
CA GLY A 53 19.38 27.78 3.10
C GLY A 53 20.02 27.41 4.45
N GLU A 54 19.64 28.15 5.49
CA GLU A 54 20.19 28.01 6.84
C GLU A 54 19.66 26.79 7.59
N PHE A 55 20.41 26.36 8.61
CA PHE A 55 19.97 25.31 9.52
C PHE A 55 18.87 25.87 10.46
N VAL A 56 17.68 25.30 10.40
CA VAL A 56 16.50 25.75 11.16
C VAL A 56 16.05 24.75 12.24
N GLY A 57 16.80 23.69 12.45
CA GLY A 57 16.49 22.66 13.45
C GLY A 57 15.12 22.04 13.23
N LEU A 58 14.28 22.02 14.25
CA LEU A 58 12.95 21.38 14.22
C LEU A 58 11.83 22.26 13.64
N LYS A 59 12.13 23.43 13.07
CA LYS A 59 11.12 24.38 12.57
C LYS A 59 10.18 23.72 11.54
N ASN A 60 10.74 23.01 10.56
CA ASN A 60 9.94 22.33 9.52
C ASN A 60 9.01 21.26 10.10
N PHE A 61 9.47 20.50 11.09
CA PHE A 61 8.65 19.50 11.79
C PHE A 61 7.50 20.14 12.56
N LYS A 62 7.75 21.27 13.24
CA LYS A 62 6.72 22.02 13.95
C LYS A 62 5.69 22.60 12.99
N GLU A 63 6.11 23.13 11.85
CA GLU A 63 5.23 23.68 10.82
C GLU A 63 4.33 22.59 10.23
N VAL A 64 4.88 21.42 9.91
CA VAL A 64 4.14 20.25 9.39
C VAL A 64 3.08 19.75 10.41
N LEU A 65 3.41 19.69 11.71
CA LEU A 65 2.52 19.10 12.72
C LEU A 65 1.57 20.12 13.37
N PHE A 66 1.98 21.38 13.48
CA PHE A 66 1.31 22.39 14.29
C PHE A 66 1.19 23.76 13.61
N GLY A 67 1.75 23.95 12.41
CA GLY A 67 1.66 25.19 11.66
C GLY A 67 0.23 25.49 11.20
N ALA A 68 -0.16 26.76 11.23
CA ALA A 68 -1.53 27.20 10.91
C ALA A 68 -1.97 26.83 9.49
N THR A 69 -1.04 26.77 8.54
CA THR A 69 -1.33 26.50 7.12
C THR A 69 -1.14 25.03 6.77
N MET A 70 -0.05 24.41 7.22
CA MET A 70 0.33 23.07 6.79
C MET A 70 -0.34 21.96 7.61
N ALA A 71 -0.42 22.12 8.93
CA ALA A 71 -0.96 21.09 9.81
C ALA A 71 -2.40 20.67 9.47
N PRO A 72 -3.37 21.58 9.17
CA PRO A 72 -4.72 21.16 8.80
C PRO A 72 -4.74 20.26 7.56
N VAL A 73 -3.91 20.56 6.56
CA VAL A 73 -3.81 19.78 5.33
C VAL A 73 -3.21 18.40 5.60
N VAL A 74 -2.14 18.34 6.40
CA VAL A 74 -1.47 17.07 6.77
C VAL A 74 -2.40 16.18 7.60
N TRP A 75 -3.10 16.74 8.59
CA TRP A 75 -4.03 15.97 9.42
C TRP A 75 -5.25 15.49 8.63
N ASN A 76 -5.79 16.31 7.73
CA ASN A 76 -6.85 15.88 6.81
C ASN A 76 -6.39 14.69 5.94
N ALA A 77 -5.22 14.80 5.32
CA ALA A 77 -4.63 13.73 4.52
C ALA A 77 -4.36 12.47 5.36
N PHE A 78 -3.85 12.62 6.58
CA PHE A 78 -3.65 11.51 7.51
C PHE A 78 -4.96 10.77 7.80
N LEU A 79 -6.05 11.49 8.08
CA LEU A 79 -7.36 10.88 8.32
C LEU A 79 -7.90 10.16 7.08
N HIS A 80 -7.66 10.68 5.88
CA HIS A 80 -8.01 9.99 4.64
C HIS A 80 -7.21 8.71 4.44
N ASN A 81 -5.91 8.68 4.77
CA ASN A 81 -5.13 7.44 4.74
C ASN A 81 -5.62 6.42 5.79
N VAL A 82 -6.02 6.87 7.00
CA VAL A 82 -6.63 5.98 8.01
C VAL A 82 -7.97 5.43 7.51
N TYR A 83 -8.82 6.27 6.93
CA TYR A 83 -10.09 5.82 6.35
C TYR A 83 -9.85 4.83 5.20
N ALA A 84 -8.91 5.13 4.30
CA ALA A 84 -8.54 4.22 3.22
C ALA A 84 -7.99 2.89 3.75
N LEU A 85 -7.13 2.91 4.78
CA LEU A 85 -6.60 1.71 5.42
C LEU A 85 -7.74 0.82 5.93
N ILE A 86 -8.69 1.37 6.68
CA ILE A 86 -9.82 0.60 7.24
C ILE A 86 -10.69 0.04 6.12
N ALA A 87 -11.05 0.86 5.13
CA ALA A 87 -11.87 0.43 4.00
C ALA A 87 -11.17 -0.65 3.17
N LEU A 88 -9.88 -0.50 2.87
CA LEU A 88 -9.10 -1.49 2.13
C LEU A 88 -8.88 -2.78 2.95
N MET A 89 -8.74 -2.68 4.27
CA MET A 89 -8.72 -3.88 5.12
C MET A 89 -9.96 -4.73 4.96
N ILE A 90 -11.12 -4.10 4.91
CA ILE A 90 -12.40 -4.80 4.75
C ILE A 90 -12.59 -5.27 3.31
N ILE A 91 -12.46 -4.36 2.33
CA ILE A 91 -12.81 -4.64 0.94
C ILE A 91 -11.72 -5.49 0.26
N GLN A 92 -10.47 -5.08 0.37
CA GLN A 92 -9.36 -5.73 -0.33
C GLN A 92 -8.90 -7.01 0.39
N ASN A 93 -8.57 -6.93 1.69
CA ASN A 93 -8.13 -8.12 2.43
C ASN A 93 -9.29 -9.06 2.77
N GLY A 94 -10.41 -8.53 3.25
CA GLY A 94 -11.62 -9.32 3.51
C GLY A 94 -12.18 -9.96 2.23
N GLY A 95 -12.29 -9.18 1.15
CA GLY A 95 -12.67 -9.67 -0.18
C GLY A 95 -11.69 -10.71 -0.71
N GLY A 96 -10.38 -10.47 -0.57
CA GLY A 96 -9.33 -11.41 -0.93
C GLY A 96 -9.40 -12.73 -0.16
N PHE A 97 -9.65 -12.68 1.15
CA PHE A 97 -9.87 -13.88 1.96
C PHE A 97 -11.11 -14.67 1.49
N PHE A 98 -12.21 -13.98 1.23
CA PHE A 98 -13.42 -14.61 0.73
C PHE A 98 -13.22 -15.25 -0.65
N LEU A 99 -12.55 -14.55 -1.58
CA LEU A 99 -12.20 -15.10 -2.90
C LEU A 99 -11.26 -16.31 -2.77
N ALA A 100 -10.28 -16.26 -1.86
CA ALA A 100 -9.41 -17.40 -1.57
C ALA A 100 -10.20 -18.61 -1.10
N TRP A 101 -11.19 -18.41 -0.19
CA TRP A 101 -12.06 -19.48 0.29
C TRP A 101 -12.90 -20.11 -0.83
N LEU A 102 -13.45 -19.28 -1.73
CA LEU A 102 -14.18 -19.80 -2.89
C LEU A 102 -13.27 -20.61 -3.82
N LEU A 103 -12.05 -20.11 -4.07
CA LEU A 103 -11.05 -20.80 -4.89
C LEU A 103 -10.53 -22.08 -4.21
N TYR A 104 -10.42 -22.11 -2.89
CA TYR A 104 -9.97 -23.28 -2.13
C TYR A 104 -10.88 -24.50 -2.31
N LYS A 105 -12.17 -24.27 -2.60
CA LYS A 105 -13.14 -25.33 -2.90
C LYS A 105 -13.02 -25.91 -4.32
N GLU A 106 -12.06 -25.44 -5.10
CA GLU A 106 -11.82 -25.89 -6.49
C GLU A 106 -13.08 -25.92 -7.37
N PRO A 107 -13.82 -24.80 -7.49
CA PRO A 107 -15.05 -24.77 -8.29
C PRO A 107 -14.74 -25.10 -9.77
N PHE A 108 -15.78 -25.48 -10.52
CA PHE A 108 -15.65 -25.68 -11.96
C PHE A 108 -14.99 -24.45 -12.61
N GLY A 109 -13.98 -24.69 -13.45
CA GLY A 109 -13.21 -23.60 -14.05
C GLY A 109 -12.20 -22.92 -13.10
N PHE A 110 -11.80 -23.54 -11.99
CA PHE A 110 -10.85 -23.02 -11.00
C PHE A 110 -9.65 -22.28 -11.59
N ARG A 111 -9.00 -22.86 -12.63
CA ARG A 111 -7.85 -22.23 -13.29
C ARG A 111 -8.20 -20.89 -13.91
N PHE A 112 -9.36 -20.79 -14.56
CA PHE A 112 -9.85 -19.53 -15.15
C PHE A 112 -10.17 -18.50 -14.05
N HIS A 113 -10.91 -18.88 -13.00
CA HIS A 113 -11.24 -17.97 -11.90
C HIS A 113 -10.00 -17.44 -11.18
N ARG A 114 -9.01 -18.30 -10.95
CA ARG A 114 -7.73 -17.89 -10.36
C ARG A 114 -7.01 -16.84 -11.21
N VAL A 115 -6.94 -17.03 -12.54
CA VAL A 115 -6.35 -16.06 -13.45
C VAL A 115 -7.16 -14.77 -13.48
N ALA A 116 -8.49 -14.84 -13.59
CA ALA A 116 -9.37 -13.67 -13.64
C ALA A 116 -9.25 -12.78 -12.40
N VAL A 117 -9.15 -13.38 -11.22
CA VAL A 117 -8.96 -12.64 -9.94
C VAL A 117 -7.58 -11.98 -9.88
N PHE A 118 -6.56 -12.57 -10.49
CA PHE A 118 -5.19 -12.05 -10.42
C PHE A 118 -4.83 -11.08 -11.54
N VAL A 119 -5.47 -11.14 -12.70
CA VAL A 119 -5.17 -10.27 -13.86
C VAL A 119 -5.10 -8.79 -13.51
N PRO A 120 -6.02 -8.20 -12.71
CA PRO A 120 -5.91 -6.79 -12.35
C PRO A 120 -4.59 -6.41 -11.68
N VAL A 121 -4.02 -7.28 -10.84
CA VAL A 121 -2.78 -7.04 -10.08
C VAL A 121 -1.56 -6.86 -10.99
N VAL A 122 -1.57 -7.49 -12.17
CA VAL A 122 -0.45 -7.45 -13.12
C VAL A 122 -0.44 -6.16 -13.95
N LEU A 123 -1.57 -5.46 -14.00
CA LEU A 123 -1.66 -4.20 -14.73
C LEU A 123 -0.83 -3.12 -14.00
N SER A 124 -0.29 -2.17 -14.77
CA SER A 124 0.33 -0.99 -14.17
C SER A 124 -0.70 -0.16 -13.40
N THR A 125 -0.36 0.26 -12.19
CA THR A 125 -1.20 1.12 -11.33
C THR A 125 -1.65 2.40 -12.05
N ILE A 126 -0.77 2.99 -12.87
CA ILE A 126 -1.07 4.19 -13.67
C ILE A 126 -2.16 3.88 -14.71
N ILE A 127 -2.05 2.74 -15.41
CA ILE A 127 -3.06 2.31 -16.39
C ILE A 127 -4.40 2.07 -15.70
N VAL A 128 -4.39 1.41 -14.55
CA VAL A 128 -5.61 1.16 -13.75
C VAL A 128 -6.25 2.48 -13.33
N GLY A 129 -5.49 3.43 -12.79
CA GLY A 129 -6.01 4.74 -12.41
C GLY A 129 -6.63 5.48 -13.60
N PHE A 130 -5.98 5.44 -14.77
CA PHE A 130 -6.52 6.04 -15.99
C PHE A 130 -7.81 5.36 -16.48
N LEU A 131 -7.86 4.03 -16.49
CA LEU A 131 -9.06 3.26 -16.85
C LEU A 131 -10.23 3.59 -15.92
N TRP A 132 -10.01 3.61 -14.61
CA TRP A 132 -11.05 3.97 -13.65
C TRP A 132 -11.51 5.41 -13.79
N LYS A 133 -10.62 6.35 -14.11
CA LYS A 133 -10.99 7.73 -14.44
C LYS A 133 -11.92 7.79 -15.64
N LEU A 134 -11.70 6.97 -16.68
CA LEU A 134 -12.61 6.87 -17.83
C LEU A 134 -13.94 6.20 -17.45
N PHE A 135 -13.91 5.12 -16.68
CA PHE A 135 -15.11 4.40 -16.25
C PHE A 135 -16.04 5.26 -15.39
N LEU A 136 -15.45 6.13 -14.55
CA LEU A 136 -16.14 7.05 -13.65
C LEU A 136 -16.46 8.40 -14.27
N ASN A 137 -16.18 8.60 -15.58
CA ASN A 137 -16.49 9.87 -16.23
C ASN A 137 -18.01 10.13 -16.21
N PRO A 138 -18.48 11.33 -15.76
CA PRO A 138 -19.91 11.61 -15.60
C PRO A 138 -20.68 11.58 -16.93
N ASN A 139 -20.05 11.93 -18.06
CA ASN A 139 -20.73 12.11 -19.33
C ASN A 139 -20.76 10.82 -20.18
N PHE A 140 -19.65 10.09 -20.25
CA PHE A 140 -19.51 8.91 -21.12
C PHE A 140 -19.00 7.65 -20.39
N GLY A 141 -18.79 7.73 -19.06
CA GLY A 141 -18.27 6.62 -18.29
C GLY A 141 -19.24 5.44 -18.22
N ILE A 142 -18.69 4.23 -18.40
CA ILE A 142 -19.49 3.00 -18.44
C ILE A 142 -20.34 2.79 -17.19
N ILE A 143 -19.89 3.27 -16.02
CA ILE A 143 -20.61 3.10 -14.75
C ILE A 143 -21.92 3.90 -14.79
N ASN A 144 -21.91 5.19 -15.15
CA ASN A 144 -23.11 5.98 -15.26
C ASN A 144 -24.01 5.49 -16.42
N GLN A 145 -23.43 5.10 -17.55
CA GLN A 145 -24.19 4.52 -18.66
C GLN A 145 -24.94 3.23 -18.26
N ALA A 146 -24.28 2.35 -17.46
CA ALA A 146 -24.92 1.16 -16.94
C ALA A 146 -26.06 1.51 -15.98
N LEU A 147 -25.88 2.51 -15.10
CA LEU A 147 -26.94 2.98 -14.18
C LEU A 147 -28.15 3.53 -14.96
N TYR A 148 -27.92 4.33 -15.99
CA TYR A 148 -29.01 4.84 -16.87
C TYR A 148 -29.74 3.71 -17.59
N SER A 149 -29.01 2.70 -18.08
CA SER A 149 -29.62 1.57 -18.82
C SER A 149 -30.57 0.70 -17.99
N VAL A 150 -30.38 0.70 -16.66
CA VAL A 150 -31.24 -0.06 -15.73
C VAL A 150 -32.22 0.84 -14.95
N GLY A 151 -32.36 2.13 -15.32
CA GLY A 151 -33.29 3.07 -14.70
C GLY A 151 -32.87 3.58 -13.32
N LEU A 152 -31.60 3.49 -12.96
CA LEU A 152 -31.03 3.96 -11.68
C LEU A 152 -30.38 5.34 -11.82
N ASP A 153 -30.98 6.25 -12.58
CA ASP A 153 -30.45 7.60 -12.88
C ASP A 153 -30.08 8.39 -11.62
N ALA A 154 -30.85 8.25 -10.54
CA ALA A 154 -30.62 8.93 -9.28
C ALA A 154 -29.28 8.54 -8.59
N LEU A 155 -28.69 7.40 -8.96
CA LEU A 155 -27.40 6.94 -8.46
C LEU A 155 -26.24 7.40 -9.33
N ALA A 156 -26.49 7.88 -10.54
CA ALA A 156 -25.45 8.41 -11.42
C ALA A 156 -24.91 9.73 -10.86
N LYS A 157 -23.59 9.82 -10.67
CA LYS A 157 -22.93 10.97 -10.03
C LYS A 157 -21.64 11.35 -10.76
N PRO A 158 -21.17 12.57 -10.56
CA PRO A 158 -19.80 12.94 -10.94
C PRO A 158 -18.81 12.37 -9.91
N TRP A 159 -18.62 11.06 -9.92
CA TRP A 159 -17.92 10.27 -8.90
C TRP A 159 -16.61 10.88 -8.37
N LEU A 160 -15.79 11.46 -9.26
CA LEU A 160 -14.52 12.11 -8.91
C LEU A 160 -14.68 13.64 -8.73
N GLY A 161 -15.83 14.20 -9.09
CA GLY A 161 -16.14 15.63 -8.95
C GLY A 161 -16.93 15.96 -7.69
N ASP A 162 -17.45 14.98 -6.99
CA ASP A 162 -18.21 15.13 -5.74
C ASP A 162 -17.34 14.71 -4.55
N SER A 163 -17.15 15.63 -3.59
CA SER A 163 -16.34 15.42 -2.38
C SER A 163 -16.79 14.22 -1.53
N SER A 164 -18.07 13.87 -1.59
CA SER A 164 -18.63 12.75 -0.82
C SER A 164 -18.33 11.37 -1.42
N THR A 165 -18.02 11.32 -2.73
CA THR A 165 -17.81 10.05 -3.45
C THR A 165 -16.38 9.83 -3.92
N ALA A 166 -15.61 10.92 -4.09
CA ALA A 166 -14.32 10.86 -4.74
C ALA A 166 -13.31 9.93 -4.02
N LEU A 167 -13.15 10.07 -2.70
CA LEU A 167 -12.24 9.21 -1.94
C LEU A 167 -12.68 7.73 -1.97
N GLY A 168 -13.99 7.47 -1.86
CA GLY A 168 -14.55 6.12 -1.99
C GLY A 168 -14.29 5.50 -3.36
N ALA A 169 -14.38 6.29 -4.43
CA ALA A 169 -14.07 5.86 -5.79
C ALA A 169 -12.59 5.47 -5.95
N LEU A 170 -11.66 6.24 -5.37
CA LEU A 170 -10.23 5.90 -5.35
C LEU A 170 -9.97 4.60 -4.60
N ILE A 171 -10.61 4.42 -3.43
CA ILE A 171 -10.48 3.21 -2.61
C ILE A 171 -11.01 1.98 -3.37
N LEU A 172 -12.15 2.12 -4.06
CA LEU A 172 -12.72 1.02 -4.85
C LEU A 172 -11.82 0.64 -6.02
N ALA A 173 -11.27 1.62 -6.75
CA ALA A 173 -10.30 1.38 -7.82
C ALA A 173 -9.06 0.63 -7.30
N ASN A 174 -8.51 1.06 -6.16
CA ASN A 174 -7.38 0.41 -5.51
C ASN A 174 -7.72 -1.01 -5.04
N ALA A 175 -8.86 -1.20 -4.41
CA ALA A 175 -9.30 -2.51 -3.93
C ALA A 175 -9.47 -3.49 -5.09
N TRP A 176 -10.13 -3.08 -6.19
CA TRP A 176 -10.27 -3.89 -7.39
C TRP A 176 -8.92 -4.28 -8.00
N HIS A 177 -7.99 -3.33 -8.06
CA HIS A 177 -6.65 -3.58 -8.60
C HIS A 177 -5.91 -4.65 -7.78
N PHE A 178 -5.91 -4.51 -6.45
CA PHE A 178 -5.05 -5.31 -5.59
C PHE A 178 -5.72 -6.50 -4.88
N VAL A 179 -7.04 -6.71 -4.97
CA VAL A 179 -7.75 -7.80 -4.25
C VAL A 179 -7.22 -9.19 -4.60
N GLY A 180 -6.71 -9.38 -5.80
CA GLY A 180 -6.14 -10.66 -6.25
C GLY A 180 -4.87 -11.06 -5.49
N PHE A 181 -4.08 -10.10 -5.01
CA PHE A 181 -2.87 -10.41 -4.27
C PHE A 181 -3.17 -11.09 -2.91
N PRO A 182 -3.98 -10.50 -2.00
CA PRO A 182 -4.38 -11.22 -0.79
C PRO A 182 -5.14 -12.51 -1.08
N ALA A 183 -5.95 -12.57 -2.14
CA ALA A 183 -6.63 -13.80 -2.52
C ALA A 183 -5.65 -14.96 -2.77
N LEU A 184 -4.55 -14.72 -3.50
CA LEU A 184 -3.55 -15.75 -3.74
C LEU A 184 -2.74 -16.10 -2.50
N VAL A 185 -2.37 -15.12 -1.67
CA VAL A 185 -1.61 -15.37 -0.43
C VAL A 185 -2.44 -16.17 0.56
N TYR A 186 -3.73 -15.84 0.73
CA TYR A 186 -4.63 -16.62 1.57
C TYR A 186 -4.88 -18.03 1.01
N LEU A 187 -5.07 -18.15 -0.32
CA LEU A 187 -5.23 -19.46 -0.96
C LEU A 187 -4.00 -20.35 -0.71
N ALA A 188 -2.80 -19.81 -0.87
CA ALA A 188 -1.57 -20.54 -0.58
C ALA A 188 -1.46 -20.92 0.92
N GLY A 189 -1.93 -20.06 1.82
CA GLY A 189 -2.03 -20.36 3.25
C GLY A 189 -3.02 -21.50 3.53
N MET A 190 -4.21 -21.45 2.92
CA MET A 190 -5.24 -22.47 3.09
C MET A 190 -4.79 -23.84 2.55
N GLN A 191 -4.05 -23.87 1.44
CA GLN A 191 -3.53 -25.09 0.84
C GLN A 191 -2.44 -25.79 1.68
N ARG A 192 -1.90 -25.11 2.69
CA ARG A 192 -0.94 -25.70 3.65
C ARG A 192 -1.62 -26.41 4.81
N ILE A 193 -2.92 -26.21 5.02
CA ILE A 193 -3.68 -26.85 6.08
C ILE A 193 -3.78 -28.34 5.77
N PRO A 194 -3.34 -29.26 6.65
CA PRO A 194 -3.50 -30.70 6.46
C PRO A 194 -4.97 -31.06 6.23
N LEU A 195 -5.23 -31.91 5.24
CA LEU A 195 -6.59 -32.29 4.88
C LEU A 195 -7.30 -33.00 6.04
N GLU A 196 -6.55 -33.75 6.84
CA GLU A 196 -7.04 -34.48 8.01
C GLU A 196 -7.72 -33.56 9.05
N ILE A 197 -7.23 -32.32 9.20
CA ILE A 197 -7.83 -31.32 10.10
C ILE A 197 -9.21 -30.91 9.58
N ILE A 198 -9.32 -30.70 8.26
CA ILE A 198 -10.59 -30.29 7.61
C ILE A 198 -11.60 -31.46 7.68
N GLU A 199 -11.17 -32.70 7.41
CA GLU A 199 -12.00 -33.90 7.46
C GLU A 199 -12.47 -34.20 8.90
N ALA A 200 -11.59 -34.13 9.87
CA ALA A 200 -11.96 -34.31 11.28
C ALA A 200 -13.03 -33.30 11.73
N ALA A 201 -12.84 -32.02 11.38
CA ALA A 201 -13.84 -30.99 11.70
C ALA A 201 -15.20 -31.26 11.05
N ARG A 202 -15.23 -31.75 9.81
CA ARG A 202 -16.47 -32.11 9.13
C ARG A 202 -17.14 -33.34 9.78
N LEU A 203 -16.37 -34.31 10.24
CA LEU A 203 -16.89 -35.45 10.98
C LEU A 203 -17.48 -35.04 12.34
N ASP A 204 -16.91 -34.00 12.99
CA ASP A 204 -17.45 -33.37 14.21
C ASP A 204 -18.71 -32.51 13.95
N GLY A 205 -19.22 -32.47 12.70
CA GLY A 205 -20.48 -31.80 12.34
C GLY A 205 -20.33 -30.27 12.15
N THR A 206 -19.12 -29.73 11.95
CA THR A 206 -18.96 -28.30 11.68
C THR A 206 -19.55 -27.93 10.33
N ASN A 207 -20.34 -26.84 10.30
CA ASN A 207 -20.78 -26.25 9.05
C ASN A 207 -19.66 -25.40 8.41
N GLU A 208 -19.86 -25.01 7.15
CA GLU A 208 -18.86 -24.27 6.36
C GLU A 208 -18.43 -22.94 7.01
N TRP A 209 -19.33 -22.23 7.70
CA TRP A 209 -19.02 -20.99 8.39
C TRP A 209 -18.19 -21.24 9.66
N GLN A 210 -18.53 -22.28 10.41
CA GLN A 210 -17.75 -22.71 11.59
C GLN A 210 -16.35 -23.18 11.18
N LEU A 211 -16.25 -23.96 10.10
CA LEU A 211 -14.99 -24.39 9.52
C LEU A 211 -14.10 -23.18 9.15
N LEU A 212 -14.69 -22.22 8.42
CA LEU A 212 -13.97 -21.01 8.00
C LEU A 212 -13.48 -20.18 9.18
N ARG A 213 -14.38 -19.91 10.15
CA ARG A 213 -14.11 -19.00 11.26
C ARG A 213 -13.21 -19.60 12.33
N ASN A 214 -13.46 -20.88 12.69
CA ASN A 214 -12.85 -21.49 13.88
C ASN A 214 -11.60 -22.31 13.53
N ILE A 215 -11.42 -22.70 12.27
CA ILE A 215 -10.32 -23.56 11.84
C ILE A 215 -9.47 -22.85 10.80
N VAL A 216 -10.04 -22.50 9.64
CA VAL A 216 -9.25 -21.94 8.53
C VAL A 216 -8.68 -20.57 8.90
N TRP A 217 -9.51 -19.65 9.42
CA TRP A 217 -9.07 -18.30 9.76
C TRP A 217 -7.90 -18.26 10.76
N PRO A 218 -7.92 -19.00 11.89
CA PRO A 218 -6.78 -19.05 12.81
C PRO A 218 -5.51 -19.67 12.19
N LEU A 219 -5.67 -20.69 11.32
CA LEU A 219 -4.56 -21.39 10.70
C LEU A 219 -3.87 -20.59 9.61
N VAL A 220 -4.56 -19.63 8.96
CA VAL A 220 -3.96 -18.70 8.00
C VAL A 220 -3.47 -17.40 8.65
N ALA A 221 -3.39 -17.33 9.97
CA ALA A 221 -2.91 -16.15 10.69
C ALA A 221 -1.54 -15.63 10.20
N PRO A 222 -0.55 -16.47 9.85
CA PRO A 222 0.70 -15.98 9.27
C PRO A 222 0.50 -15.20 7.96
N SER A 223 -0.40 -15.67 7.08
CA SER A 223 -0.77 -14.93 5.86
C SER A 223 -1.44 -13.60 6.18
N THR A 224 -2.33 -13.60 7.18
CA THR A 224 -3.00 -12.38 7.66
C THR A 224 -2.01 -11.35 8.19
N THR A 225 -1.02 -11.76 8.97
CA THR A 225 0.03 -10.86 9.49
C THR A 225 0.79 -10.16 8.37
N ILE A 226 1.23 -10.93 7.37
CA ILE A 226 1.96 -10.40 6.22
C ILE A 226 1.08 -9.40 5.46
N LEU A 227 -0.15 -9.79 5.11
CA LEU A 227 -1.06 -8.98 4.30
C LEU A 227 -1.49 -7.70 5.02
N PHE A 228 -1.76 -7.74 6.31
CA PHE A 228 -2.14 -6.56 7.09
C PHE A 228 -0.97 -5.59 7.23
N THR A 229 0.24 -6.10 7.44
CA THR A 229 1.45 -5.26 7.49
C THR A 229 1.72 -4.60 6.14
N LEU A 230 1.64 -5.35 5.04
CA LEU A 230 1.85 -4.80 3.70
C LEU A 230 0.78 -3.77 3.33
N LEU A 231 -0.49 -4.04 3.66
CA LEU A 231 -1.57 -3.09 3.42
C LEU A 231 -1.40 -1.81 4.25
N PHE A 232 -0.99 -1.92 5.51
CA PHE A 232 -0.69 -0.76 6.35
C PHE A 232 0.38 0.13 5.72
N ILE A 233 1.52 -0.47 5.31
CA ILE A 233 2.59 0.24 4.63
C ILE A 233 2.08 0.88 3.33
N GLY A 234 1.34 0.12 2.50
CA GLY A 234 0.80 0.60 1.23
C GLY A 234 -0.21 1.73 1.40
N ALA A 235 -1.10 1.66 2.39
CA ALA A 235 -2.11 2.68 2.64
C ALA A 235 -1.50 4.04 3.03
N PHE A 236 -0.39 4.06 3.79
CA PHE A 236 0.29 5.30 4.16
C PHE A 236 1.27 5.80 3.08
N ASN A 237 1.70 4.94 2.17
CA ASN A 237 2.48 5.31 0.97
C ASN A 237 1.60 5.54 -0.27
N TRP A 238 0.29 5.58 -0.11
CA TRP A 238 -0.65 5.67 -1.22
C TRP A 238 -0.49 6.98 -1.98
N PHE A 239 -0.14 6.89 -3.26
CA PHE A 239 0.15 8.04 -4.11
C PHE A 239 -0.36 7.86 -5.56
N GLU A 240 0.00 6.75 -6.23
CA GLU A 240 -0.14 6.61 -7.68
C GLU A 240 -1.60 6.69 -8.16
N ILE A 241 -2.51 5.93 -7.56
CA ILE A 241 -3.94 5.96 -7.95
C ILE A 241 -4.57 7.32 -7.69
N PRO A 242 -4.43 7.94 -6.49
CA PRO A 242 -4.88 9.31 -6.26
C PRO A 242 -4.31 10.30 -7.28
N TYR A 243 -3.00 10.25 -7.52
CA TYR A 243 -2.35 11.15 -8.46
C TYR A 243 -2.93 11.07 -9.89
N VAL A 244 -3.09 9.86 -10.41
CA VAL A 244 -3.59 9.64 -11.78
C VAL A 244 -5.07 10.00 -11.91
N MET A 245 -5.88 9.68 -10.90
CA MET A 245 -7.33 9.86 -10.99
C MET A 245 -7.76 11.30 -10.71
N VAL A 246 -7.15 12.00 -9.74
CA VAL A 246 -7.59 13.32 -9.27
C VAL A 246 -6.51 14.42 -9.32
N GLY A 247 -5.26 14.05 -9.64
CA GLY A 247 -4.13 15.01 -9.70
C GLY A 247 -3.51 15.29 -8.32
N LEU A 248 -2.62 16.31 -8.28
CA LEU A 248 -1.85 16.65 -7.07
C LEU A 248 -2.65 17.46 -6.04
N ASP A 249 -3.74 18.10 -6.43
CA ASP A 249 -4.46 19.07 -5.60
C ASP A 249 -5.47 18.44 -4.64
N GLY A 250 -5.57 17.10 -4.61
CA GLY A 250 -6.55 16.39 -3.79
C GLY A 250 -7.99 16.76 -4.13
N SER A 251 -8.27 17.00 -5.42
CA SER A 251 -9.60 17.43 -5.91
C SER A 251 -10.68 16.39 -5.65
N PRO A 252 -11.93 16.83 -5.40
CA PRO A 252 -12.37 18.20 -5.20
C PRO A 252 -12.14 18.70 -3.75
N PHE A 253 -11.73 19.95 -3.59
CA PHE A 253 -11.63 20.64 -2.29
C PHE A 253 -10.80 19.92 -1.21
N GLY A 254 -9.75 19.17 -1.59
CA GLY A 254 -8.92 18.41 -0.65
C GLY A 254 -9.57 17.12 -0.11
N SER A 255 -10.75 16.72 -0.61
CA SER A 255 -11.48 15.53 -0.15
C SER A 255 -10.81 14.20 -0.52
N THR A 256 -9.83 14.24 -1.42
CA THR A 256 -9.02 13.08 -1.81
C THR A 256 -7.55 13.24 -1.46
N ASP A 257 -7.23 14.26 -0.64
CA ASP A 257 -5.87 14.43 -0.15
C ASP A 257 -5.41 13.21 0.63
N VAL A 258 -4.24 12.71 0.28
CA VAL A 258 -3.51 11.67 1.01
C VAL A 258 -2.08 12.15 1.24
N LEU A 259 -1.41 11.60 2.25
CA LEU A 259 -0.07 12.04 2.65
C LEU A 259 0.94 12.01 1.50
N GLY A 260 0.83 11.04 0.58
CA GLY A 260 1.67 10.96 -0.62
C GLY A 260 1.50 12.15 -1.56
N LEU A 261 0.26 12.62 -1.80
CA LEU A 261 -0.01 13.82 -2.61
C LEU A 261 0.50 15.09 -1.91
N VAL A 262 0.21 15.21 -0.61
CA VAL A 262 0.67 16.36 0.20
C VAL A 262 2.19 16.44 0.21
N PHE A 263 2.88 15.33 0.44
CA PHE A 263 4.34 15.24 0.36
C PHE A 263 4.85 15.71 -1.00
N TYR A 264 4.31 15.15 -2.08
CA TYR A 264 4.83 15.42 -3.42
C TYR A 264 4.66 16.89 -3.81
N ARG A 265 3.48 17.50 -3.61
CA ARG A 265 3.25 18.90 -3.93
C ARG A 265 4.01 19.87 -3.02
N THR A 266 4.27 19.49 -1.75
CA THR A 266 5.07 20.30 -0.83
C THR A 266 6.54 20.31 -1.23
N ALA A 267 7.10 19.14 -1.58
CA ALA A 267 8.50 19.00 -1.96
C ALA A 267 8.79 19.56 -3.35
N PHE A 268 7.94 19.25 -4.35
CA PHE A 268 8.20 19.51 -5.77
C PHE A 268 7.34 20.63 -6.38
N GLY A 269 6.36 21.11 -5.63
CA GLY A 269 5.38 22.09 -6.11
C GLY A 269 4.26 21.47 -6.94
N ASN A 270 3.27 22.28 -7.28
CA ASN A 270 2.25 21.99 -8.28
C ASN A 270 2.12 23.16 -9.27
N GLN A 271 1.34 22.97 -10.35
CA GLN A 271 1.13 24.00 -11.38
C GLN A 271 0.35 25.24 -10.90
N SER A 272 -0.29 25.16 -9.72
CA SER A 272 -1.25 26.15 -9.20
C SER A 272 -0.69 27.11 -8.17
N ALA A 273 0.66 27.22 -7.98
CA ALA A 273 1.30 28.27 -7.17
C ALA A 273 1.76 27.91 -5.72
N SER A 274 2.01 26.70 -5.37
CA SER A 274 2.69 26.45 -4.10
C SER A 274 4.20 26.62 -4.25
N ILE A 275 4.81 27.40 -3.36
CA ILE A 275 6.26 27.56 -3.26
C ILE A 275 6.82 26.20 -2.86
N GLN A 276 7.71 25.66 -3.71
CA GLN A 276 8.45 24.44 -3.40
C GLN A 276 9.23 24.64 -2.10
N ASN A 277 9.04 23.71 -1.16
CA ASN A 277 9.80 23.71 0.08
C ASN A 277 10.30 22.29 0.37
N PHE A 278 11.52 22.02 -0.08
CA PHE A 278 12.19 20.74 0.10
C PHE A 278 12.37 20.37 1.58
N GLY A 279 12.60 21.37 2.46
CA GLY A 279 12.74 21.15 3.89
C GLY A 279 11.48 20.65 4.54
N MET A 280 10.33 21.29 4.25
CA MET A 280 9.03 20.82 4.75
C MET A 280 8.62 19.47 4.15
N GLY A 281 8.84 19.26 2.84
CA GLY A 281 8.59 17.97 2.21
C GLY A 281 9.43 16.86 2.84
N SER A 282 10.72 17.11 3.09
CA SER A 282 11.62 16.17 3.76
C SER A 282 11.23 15.91 5.21
N ALA A 283 10.73 16.92 5.94
CA ALA A 283 10.21 16.75 7.29
C ALA A 283 8.96 15.87 7.29
N LEU A 284 8.03 16.09 6.38
CA LEU A 284 6.83 15.25 6.22
C LEU A 284 7.20 13.81 5.87
N ALA A 285 8.12 13.60 4.91
CA ALA A 285 8.59 12.27 4.55
C ALA A 285 9.28 11.55 5.72
N THR A 286 10.09 12.27 6.51
CA THR A 286 10.74 11.76 7.72
C THR A 286 9.71 11.32 8.77
N LEU A 287 8.73 12.15 9.05
CA LEU A 287 7.65 11.83 9.99
C LEU A 287 6.84 10.61 9.53
N LEU A 288 6.49 10.57 8.24
CA LEU A 288 5.76 9.46 7.64
C LEU A 288 6.57 8.15 7.71
N PHE A 289 7.86 8.21 7.39
CA PHE A 289 8.75 7.05 7.49
C PHE A 289 8.82 6.51 8.93
N LEU A 290 9.07 7.38 9.91
CA LEU A 290 9.13 7.00 11.31
C LEU A 290 7.79 6.42 11.80
N PHE A 291 6.67 7.05 11.43
CA PHE A 291 5.34 6.55 11.72
C PHE A 291 5.14 5.14 11.16
N ILE A 292 5.41 4.94 9.86
CA ILE A 292 5.24 3.64 9.21
C ILE A 292 6.12 2.57 9.88
N VAL A 293 7.41 2.85 10.10
CA VAL A 293 8.35 1.88 10.72
C VAL A 293 7.88 1.48 12.11
N VAL A 294 7.52 2.44 12.96
CA VAL A 294 7.10 2.16 14.34
C VAL A 294 5.79 1.35 14.34
N PHE A 295 4.76 1.86 13.65
CA PHE A 295 3.45 1.22 13.71
C PHE A 295 3.38 -0.10 12.94
N ALA A 296 4.06 -0.24 11.79
CA ALA A 296 4.15 -1.52 11.07
C ALA A 296 4.90 -2.58 11.90
N SER A 297 5.98 -2.18 12.59
CA SER A 297 6.71 -3.07 13.50
C SER A 297 5.85 -3.50 14.68
N MET A 298 5.15 -2.57 15.33
CA MET A 298 4.24 -2.87 16.44
C MET A 298 3.10 -3.80 15.99
N LEU A 299 2.48 -3.50 14.84
CA LEU A 299 1.41 -4.32 14.26
C LEU A 299 1.89 -5.74 13.97
N THR A 300 3.05 -5.87 13.33
CA THR A 300 3.65 -7.17 13.00
C THR A 300 3.96 -7.99 14.26
N LEU A 301 4.59 -7.37 15.27
CA LEU A 301 4.91 -8.03 16.54
C LEU A 301 3.65 -8.46 17.31
N TRP A 302 2.61 -7.62 17.28
CA TRP A 302 1.35 -7.93 17.94
C TRP A 302 0.60 -9.07 17.25
N LEU A 303 0.54 -9.09 15.92
CA LEU A 303 -0.12 -10.13 15.14
C LEU A 303 0.63 -11.46 15.25
N ARG A 304 1.98 -11.47 15.17
CA ARG A 304 2.80 -12.69 15.32
C ARG A 304 2.59 -13.43 16.63
N ARG A 305 2.25 -12.73 17.71
CA ARG A 305 1.93 -13.37 19.01
C ARG A 305 0.67 -14.22 18.97
N ARG A 306 -0.16 -14.08 17.94
CA ARG A 306 -1.41 -14.81 17.75
C ARG A 306 -1.31 -15.92 16.70
N GLU A 307 -0.15 -16.07 16.07
CA GLU A 307 0.09 -17.11 15.08
C GLU A 307 0.22 -18.47 15.76
N ILE A 308 -0.54 -19.45 15.26
CA ILE A 308 -0.41 -20.84 15.64
C ILE A 308 0.63 -21.44 14.69
N GLN A 309 1.75 -21.92 15.25
CA GLN A 309 2.78 -22.64 14.51
C GLN A 309 2.46 -24.13 14.57
N PHE A 310 2.53 -24.79 13.40
CA PHE A 310 2.42 -26.24 13.26
C PHE A 310 3.79 -26.87 13.18
#